data_0726834c1bd962618e2365cf61d1f4d7
#
_entry.id   0726834c1bd962618e2365cf61d1f4d7
#
_cell.length_a   1.000
_cell.length_b   1.000
_cell.length_c   1.000
_cell.angle_alpha   90.00
_cell.angle_beta   90.00
_cell.angle_gamma   90.00
#
_symmetry.space_group_name_H-M   'P 1'
#
loop_
_entity.id
_entity.type
_entity.pdbx_description
1 polymer ?
#
loop_
_entity_poly.entity_id
_entity_poly.type
_entity_poly.pdbx_seq_one_letter_code
_entity_poly.pdbx_strand_id
1 'polypeptide(L)'
;MQKDNIDEKIKVIRPFGPSIARVKMSNELVDNLNNYVDKIILNENKSNELNHGKKLAGHVSQEFKLEEKFITESGFLKFLASSVSGWMKLSENQEVSEFKLINSWVVRQYENEYNPVHWHGGHVSGVGYLKVPKSLGNNPQKDKKHDNHHGLLDPSTIIQAQQC
;
A
#
# COMPACT_ATOMS: atom_id res chain seq x y z
N MET A 1 30.22 1.93 -3.23
CA MET A 1 28.82 1.46 -3.30
C MET A 1 28.42 0.99 -1.92
N GLN A 2 27.70 1.81 -1.16
CA GLN A 2 27.08 1.40 0.10
C GLN A 2 26.01 0.36 -0.23
N LYS A 3 26.19 -0.87 0.30
CA LYS A 3 25.08 -1.85 0.33
C LYS A 3 24.04 -1.28 1.28
N ASP A 4 22.97 -0.70 0.73
CA ASP A 4 21.79 -0.38 1.52
C ASP A 4 21.33 -1.67 2.20
N ASN A 5 21.43 -1.68 3.51
CA ASN A 5 21.10 -2.85 4.31
C ASN A 5 19.57 -3.01 4.27
N ILE A 6 19.09 -3.92 3.43
CA ILE A 6 17.66 -4.19 3.21
C ILE A 6 16.99 -4.59 4.53
N ASP A 7 17.72 -5.26 5.41
CA ASP A 7 17.21 -5.77 6.69
C ASP A 7 16.73 -4.69 7.65
N GLU A 8 17.26 -3.47 7.59
CA GLU A 8 16.80 -2.35 8.43
C GLU A 8 15.50 -1.70 7.93
N LYS A 9 15.13 -1.92 6.65
CA LYS A 9 13.96 -1.30 6.01
C LYS A 9 12.71 -2.19 6.05
N ILE A 10 12.86 -3.47 6.37
CA ILE A 10 11.77 -4.45 6.39
C ILE A 10 11.58 -4.99 7.79
N LYS A 11 10.39 -4.79 8.36
CA LYS A 11 9.97 -5.40 9.62
C LYS A 11 8.93 -6.47 9.35
N VAL A 12 9.24 -7.72 9.72
CA VAL A 12 8.30 -8.85 9.63
C VAL A 12 7.69 -9.10 11.00
N ILE A 13 6.36 -9.22 11.04
CA ILE A 13 5.62 -9.55 12.25
C ILE A 13 4.61 -10.67 11.95
N ARG A 14 4.29 -11.49 12.96
CA ARG A 14 3.30 -12.57 12.88
C ARG A 14 2.30 -12.44 14.04
N PRO A 15 1.33 -11.52 13.96
CA PRO A 15 0.44 -11.26 15.10
C PRO A 15 -0.51 -12.44 15.37
N PHE A 16 -1.04 -13.12 14.33
CA PHE A 16 -2.08 -14.14 14.48
C PHE A 16 -2.05 -15.25 13.41
N GLY A 17 -0.97 -15.46 12.71
CA GLY A 17 -0.90 -16.45 11.62
C GLY A 17 0.04 -16.04 10.52
N PRO A 18 -0.44 -15.63 9.34
CA PRO A 18 0.44 -15.20 8.26
C PRO A 18 1.37 -14.05 8.67
N SER A 19 2.60 -14.06 8.18
CA SER A 19 3.52 -12.97 8.46
C SER A 19 3.11 -11.71 7.69
N ILE A 20 3.40 -10.55 8.27
CA ILE A 20 3.18 -9.24 7.66
C ILE A 20 4.53 -8.55 7.53
N ALA A 21 4.86 -8.08 6.33
CA ALA A 21 6.00 -7.21 6.12
C ALA A 21 5.57 -5.75 6.11
N ARG A 22 6.25 -4.94 6.89
CA ARG A 22 6.13 -3.48 6.86
C ARG A 22 7.38 -2.91 6.21
N VAL A 23 7.20 -2.22 5.07
CA VAL A 23 8.30 -1.68 4.27
C VAL A 23 8.07 -0.20 4.02
N LYS A 24 9.10 0.61 4.22
CA LYS A 24 9.03 2.06 4.00
C LYS A 24 9.35 2.41 2.56
N MET A 25 8.44 3.12 1.88
CA MET A 25 8.71 3.75 0.59
C MET A 25 9.61 4.97 0.78
N SER A 26 10.45 5.26 -0.23
CA SER A 26 11.18 6.53 -0.25
C SER A 26 10.20 7.71 -0.44
N ASN A 27 10.55 8.88 0.09
CA ASN A 27 9.73 10.07 -0.09
C ASN A 27 9.56 10.40 -1.57
N GLU A 28 10.61 10.23 -2.37
CA GLU A 28 10.56 10.43 -3.83
C GLU A 28 9.50 9.54 -4.49
N LEU A 29 9.44 8.25 -4.14
CA LEU A 29 8.43 7.34 -4.69
C LEU A 29 7.02 7.72 -4.25
N VAL A 30 6.84 8.12 -2.98
CA VAL A 30 5.55 8.61 -2.46
C VAL A 30 5.11 9.87 -3.21
N ASP A 31 6.02 10.82 -3.43
CA ASP A 31 5.73 12.05 -4.16
C ASP A 31 5.38 11.77 -5.63
N ASN A 32 6.12 10.88 -6.28
CA ASN A 32 5.85 10.46 -7.66
C ASN A 32 4.46 9.82 -7.80
N LEU A 33 4.08 8.92 -6.88
CA LEU A 33 2.76 8.31 -6.84
C LEU A 33 1.65 9.34 -6.61
N ASN A 34 1.82 10.23 -5.64
CA ASN A 34 0.86 11.29 -5.36
C ASN A 34 0.67 12.22 -6.56
N ASN A 35 1.76 12.69 -7.16
CA ASN A 35 1.72 13.58 -8.33
C ASN A 35 1.04 12.91 -9.54
N TYR A 36 1.24 11.60 -9.72
CA TYR A 36 0.57 10.85 -10.78
C TYR A 36 -0.95 10.80 -10.55
N VAL A 37 -1.37 10.49 -9.32
CA VAL A 37 -2.79 10.44 -8.95
C VAL A 37 -3.45 11.81 -9.10
N ASP A 38 -2.80 12.88 -8.66
CA ASP A 38 -3.31 14.23 -8.79
C ASP A 38 -3.49 14.62 -10.28
N LYS A 39 -2.60 14.18 -11.19
CA LYS A 39 -2.76 14.36 -12.65
C LYS A 39 -3.94 13.59 -13.24
N ILE A 40 -4.22 12.38 -12.76
CA ILE A 40 -5.41 11.62 -13.19
C ILE A 40 -6.68 12.40 -12.83
N ILE A 41 -6.76 12.91 -11.61
CA ILE A 41 -7.93 13.61 -11.10
C ILE A 41 -8.19 14.92 -11.84
N LEU A 42 -7.15 15.65 -12.21
CA LEU A 42 -7.25 16.89 -12.98
C LEU A 42 -7.67 16.69 -14.44
N ASN A 43 -7.65 15.46 -14.93
CA ASN A 43 -8.04 15.12 -16.31
C ASN A 43 -9.26 14.19 -16.30
N GLU A 44 -10.43 14.73 -16.59
CA GLU A 44 -11.70 14.02 -16.54
C GLU A 44 -11.72 12.78 -17.46
N ASN A 45 -11.19 12.89 -18.68
CA ASN A 45 -11.13 11.76 -19.61
C ASN A 45 -10.28 10.62 -19.03
N LYS A 46 -9.11 10.95 -18.49
CA LYS A 46 -8.20 9.97 -17.88
C LYS A 46 -8.78 9.38 -16.59
N SER A 47 -9.43 10.19 -15.79
CA SER A 47 -10.14 9.75 -14.59
C SER A 47 -11.24 8.75 -14.91
N ASN A 48 -12.03 8.99 -15.96
CA ASN A 48 -13.07 8.07 -16.42
C ASN A 48 -12.50 6.77 -17.01
N GLU A 49 -11.44 6.87 -17.81
CA GLU A 49 -10.75 5.71 -18.42
C GLU A 49 -10.16 4.78 -17.35
N LEU A 50 -9.49 5.35 -16.35
CA LEU A 50 -8.81 4.59 -15.31
C LEU A 50 -9.71 4.21 -14.13
N ASN A 51 -10.97 4.65 -14.12
CA ASN A 51 -11.90 4.33 -13.04
C ASN A 51 -12.08 2.82 -12.88
N HIS A 52 -11.75 2.32 -11.71
CA HIS A 52 -11.77 0.90 -11.37
C HIS A 52 -12.86 0.53 -10.34
N GLY A 53 -13.50 1.50 -9.74
CA GLY A 53 -14.44 1.34 -8.63
C GLY A 53 -15.57 0.34 -8.92
N LYS A 54 -16.09 0.29 -10.15
CA LYS A 54 -17.13 -0.69 -10.55
C LYS A 54 -16.71 -2.16 -10.43
N LYS A 55 -15.42 -2.44 -10.31
CA LYS A 55 -14.84 -3.78 -10.19
C LYS A 55 -14.40 -4.12 -8.78
N LEU A 56 -14.49 -3.17 -7.86
CA LEU A 56 -14.05 -3.31 -6.48
C LEU A 56 -15.27 -3.38 -5.54
N ALA A 57 -15.05 -3.92 -4.35
CA ALA A 57 -16.11 -4.17 -3.37
C ALA A 57 -16.47 -2.94 -2.52
N GLY A 58 -15.70 -1.85 -2.62
CA GLY A 58 -15.84 -0.68 -1.81
C GLY A 58 -17.03 0.23 -2.17
N HIS A 59 -17.48 1.02 -1.20
CA HIS A 59 -18.33 2.19 -1.42
C HIS A 59 -17.43 3.44 -1.39
N VAL A 60 -16.62 3.57 -2.44
CA VAL A 60 -15.61 4.61 -2.60
C VAL A 60 -15.77 5.28 -3.97
N SER A 61 -15.75 6.60 -4.00
CA SER A 61 -16.02 7.36 -5.22
C SER A 61 -14.83 7.45 -6.18
N GLN A 62 -13.61 7.33 -5.67
CA GLN A 62 -12.40 7.51 -6.46
C GLN A 62 -11.42 6.33 -6.29
N GLU A 63 -11.48 5.43 -7.25
CA GLU A 63 -10.59 4.28 -7.36
C GLU A 63 -10.06 4.20 -8.79
N PHE A 64 -8.75 4.36 -8.96
CA PHE A 64 -8.11 4.44 -10.27
C PHE A 64 -7.07 3.35 -10.44
N LYS A 65 -7.15 2.62 -11.56
CA LYS A 65 -6.10 1.69 -11.94
C LYS A 65 -4.80 2.45 -12.23
N LEU A 66 -3.68 1.93 -11.76
CA LEU A 66 -2.37 2.45 -12.13
C LEU A 66 -1.95 1.87 -13.48
N GLU A 67 -1.44 2.72 -14.37
CA GLU A 67 -0.96 2.32 -15.70
C GLU A 67 0.37 1.56 -15.60
N GLU A 68 0.53 0.47 -16.32
CA GLU A 68 1.76 -0.36 -16.32
C GLU A 68 3.03 0.45 -16.63
N LYS A 69 2.92 1.35 -17.59
CA LYS A 69 4.02 2.25 -17.96
C LYS A 69 4.47 3.06 -16.76
N PHE A 70 3.54 3.69 -16.05
CA PHE A 70 3.87 4.48 -14.88
C PHE A 70 4.44 3.62 -13.75
N ILE A 71 3.86 2.45 -13.47
CA ILE A 71 4.33 1.51 -12.43
C ILE A 71 5.79 1.14 -12.68
N THR A 72 6.16 0.91 -13.93
CA THR A 72 7.52 0.54 -14.31
C THR A 72 8.48 1.72 -14.24
N GLU A 73 8.12 2.86 -14.85
CA GLU A 73 8.98 4.03 -14.97
C GLU A 73 9.21 4.75 -13.64
N SER A 74 8.23 4.74 -12.72
CA SER A 74 8.36 5.34 -11.39
C SER A 74 9.26 4.55 -10.42
N GLY A 75 9.63 3.32 -10.79
CA GLY A 75 10.34 2.40 -9.89
C GLY A 75 9.42 1.68 -8.88
N PHE A 76 8.10 1.89 -8.94
CA PHE A 76 7.15 1.26 -8.04
C PHE A 76 7.17 -0.27 -8.17
N LEU A 77 7.21 -0.80 -9.41
CA LEU A 77 7.33 -2.24 -9.64
C LEU A 77 8.59 -2.84 -8.99
N LYS A 78 9.72 -2.15 -9.14
CA LYS A 78 10.99 -2.57 -8.51
C LYS A 78 10.89 -2.56 -6.99
N PHE A 79 10.27 -1.53 -6.42
CA PHE A 79 10.04 -1.44 -4.99
C PHE A 79 9.20 -2.62 -4.49
N LEU A 80 8.08 -2.94 -5.16
CA LEU A 80 7.20 -4.06 -4.80
C LEU A 80 7.96 -5.41 -4.87
N ALA A 81 8.65 -5.66 -5.98
CA ALA A 81 9.43 -6.90 -6.17
C ALA A 81 10.50 -7.07 -5.09
N SER A 82 11.26 -6.02 -4.79
CA SER A 82 12.27 -6.05 -3.73
C SER A 82 11.67 -6.26 -2.35
N SER A 83 10.50 -5.66 -2.08
CA SER A 83 9.80 -5.80 -0.80
C SER A 83 9.30 -7.22 -0.58
N VAL A 84 8.71 -7.83 -1.61
CA VAL A 84 8.23 -9.22 -1.55
C VAL A 84 9.40 -10.19 -1.41
N SER A 85 10.47 -9.99 -2.18
CA SER A 85 11.67 -10.84 -2.08
C SER A 85 12.31 -10.77 -0.70
N GLY A 86 12.47 -9.57 -0.15
CA GLY A 86 13.00 -9.38 1.20
C GLY A 86 12.10 -10.01 2.27
N TRP A 87 10.79 -9.84 2.14
CA TRP A 87 9.83 -10.46 3.06
C TRP A 87 9.89 -11.98 3.03
N MET A 88 9.86 -12.60 1.85
CA MET A 88 9.95 -14.07 1.71
C MET A 88 11.26 -14.62 2.25
N LYS A 89 12.37 -13.90 2.02
CA LYS A 89 13.67 -14.28 2.59
C LYS A 89 13.68 -14.21 4.12
N LEU A 90 13.16 -13.14 4.70
CA LEU A 90 13.17 -12.94 6.16
C LEU A 90 12.13 -13.79 6.91
N SER A 91 10.98 -14.05 6.31
CA SER A 91 9.91 -14.79 6.98
C SER A 91 9.97 -16.30 6.79
N GLU A 92 10.36 -16.76 5.60
CA GLU A 92 10.28 -18.15 5.20
C GLU A 92 11.65 -18.74 4.75
N ASN A 93 12.70 -17.90 4.71
CA ASN A 93 14.01 -18.26 4.14
C ASN A 93 13.94 -18.76 2.69
N GLN A 94 12.99 -18.21 1.92
CA GLN A 94 12.76 -18.57 0.52
C GLN A 94 13.26 -17.48 -0.43
N GLU A 95 13.76 -17.91 -1.59
CA GLU A 95 14.13 -17.04 -2.69
C GLU A 95 12.93 -16.90 -3.66
N VAL A 96 12.66 -15.66 -4.09
CA VAL A 96 11.63 -15.39 -5.11
C VAL A 96 12.29 -15.40 -6.48
N SER A 97 11.97 -16.40 -7.30
CA SER A 97 12.50 -16.55 -8.66
C SER A 97 11.79 -15.68 -9.69
N GLU A 98 10.49 -15.38 -9.47
CA GLU A 98 9.68 -14.58 -10.37
C GLU A 98 8.71 -13.72 -9.57
N PHE A 99 8.53 -12.47 -9.99
CA PHE A 99 7.55 -11.53 -9.45
C PHE A 99 6.66 -10.99 -10.57
N LYS A 100 5.36 -11.19 -10.44
CA LYS A 100 4.35 -10.65 -11.36
C LYS A 100 3.34 -9.82 -10.61
N LEU A 101 3.21 -8.54 -10.96
CA LEU A 101 2.14 -7.69 -10.45
C LEU A 101 0.85 -7.99 -11.22
N ILE A 102 -0.15 -8.55 -10.55
CA ILE A 102 -1.42 -8.92 -11.17
C ILE A 102 -2.30 -7.69 -11.37
N ASN A 103 -2.41 -6.86 -10.34
CA ASN A 103 -3.22 -5.66 -10.36
C ASN A 103 -2.68 -4.61 -9.38
N SER A 104 -2.94 -3.34 -9.68
CA SER A 104 -2.59 -2.22 -8.81
C SER A 104 -3.54 -1.06 -9.08
N TRP A 105 -4.07 -0.48 -8.02
CA TRP A 105 -4.96 0.67 -8.07
C TRP A 105 -4.73 1.57 -6.87
N VAL A 106 -5.17 2.81 -6.96
CA VAL A 106 -5.15 3.78 -5.87
C VAL A 106 -6.57 4.09 -5.45
N VAL A 107 -6.75 4.24 -4.15
CA VAL A 107 -8.02 4.60 -3.52
C VAL A 107 -7.86 5.97 -2.89
N ARG A 108 -8.75 6.92 -3.21
CA ARG A 108 -8.93 8.15 -2.47
C ARG A 108 -10.25 8.06 -1.73
N GLN A 109 -10.15 7.85 -0.45
CA GLN A 109 -11.30 7.64 0.43
C GLN A 109 -11.64 8.95 1.16
N TYR A 110 -12.90 9.31 1.10
CA TYR A 110 -13.46 10.48 1.78
C TYR A 110 -14.25 10.06 3.03
N GLU A 111 -14.75 11.04 3.75
CA GLU A 111 -15.61 10.82 4.91
C GLU A 111 -16.86 9.99 4.54
N ASN A 112 -17.20 9.03 5.39
CA ASN A 112 -18.31 8.08 5.19
C ASN A 112 -18.13 7.06 4.04
N GLU A 113 -17.02 7.07 3.34
CA GLU A 113 -16.69 6.01 2.39
C GLU A 113 -15.97 4.86 3.10
N TYR A 114 -16.16 3.63 2.63
CA TYR A 114 -15.54 2.45 3.22
C TYR A 114 -15.30 1.33 2.22
N ASN A 115 -14.30 0.51 2.52
CA ASN A 115 -14.09 -0.77 1.87
C ASN A 115 -14.50 -1.89 2.85
N PRO A 116 -15.47 -2.73 2.50
CA PRO A 116 -15.85 -3.88 3.33
C PRO A 116 -14.74 -4.93 3.35
N VAL A 117 -14.86 -5.92 4.23
CA VAL A 117 -14.01 -7.11 4.17
C VAL A 117 -14.22 -7.80 2.83
N HIS A 118 -13.13 -8.03 2.10
CA HIS A 118 -13.15 -8.61 0.76
C HIS A 118 -11.90 -9.45 0.50
N TRP A 119 -11.88 -10.16 -0.62
CA TRP A 119 -10.80 -11.07 -0.99
C TRP A 119 -9.94 -10.47 -2.10
N HIS A 120 -8.64 -10.76 -2.04
CA HIS A 120 -7.71 -10.50 -3.13
C HIS A 120 -7.21 -11.80 -3.70
N GLY A 121 -7.12 -11.89 -5.04
CA GLY A 121 -6.42 -12.97 -5.71
C GLY A 121 -4.90 -12.79 -5.67
N GLY A 122 -4.16 -13.88 -5.93
CA GLY A 122 -2.71 -13.89 -5.95
C GLY A 122 -2.09 -14.47 -4.68
N HIS A 123 -0.76 -14.61 -4.68
CA HIS A 123 -0.02 -15.17 -3.54
C HIS A 123 0.25 -14.12 -2.46
N VAL A 124 0.29 -12.86 -2.84
CA VAL A 124 0.61 -11.72 -1.97
C VAL A 124 -0.31 -10.56 -2.30
N SER A 125 -0.90 -9.96 -1.29
CA SER A 125 -1.59 -8.67 -1.41
C SER A 125 -0.92 -7.62 -0.53
N GLY A 126 -1.05 -6.35 -0.91
CA GLY A 126 -0.44 -5.27 -0.15
C GLY A 126 -1.25 -3.99 -0.19
N VAL A 127 -1.11 -3.16 0.83
CA VAL A 127 -1.65 -1.81 0.89
C VAL A 127 -0.55 -0.82 1.20
N GLY A 128 -0.55 0.31 0.50
CA GLY A 128 0.37 1.43 0.75
C GLY A 128 -0.42 2.70 1.07
N TYR A 129 0.00 3.43 2.09
CA TYR A 129 -0.59 4.71 2.46
C TYR A 129 0.28 5.85 1.92
N LEU A 130 -0.28 6.64 0.99
CA LEU A 130 0.43 7.75 0.34
C LEU A 130 0.17 9.09 1.02
N LYS A 131 -1.08 9.34 1.40
CA LYS A 131 -1.53 10.51 2.16
C LYS A 131 -2.49 10.05 3.25
N VAL A 132 -2.21 10.42 4.49
CA VAL A 132 -3.06 10.11 5.64
C VAL A 132 -3.40 11.43 6.34
N PRO A 133 -4.68 11.71 6.60
CA PRO A 133 -5.07 12.91 7.34
C PRO A 133 -4.43 12.94 8.72
N LYS A 134 -3.99 14.11 9.17
CA LYS A 134 -3.42 14.27 10.53
C LYS A 134 -4.41 13.89 11.65
N SER A 135 -5.70 13.92 11.35
CA SER A 135 -6.79 13.51 12.25
C SER A 135 -6.96 12.00 12.34
N LEU A 136 -6.42 11.23 11.37
CA LEU A 136 -6.50 9.78 11.41
C LEU A 136 -5.61 9.26 12.54
N GLY A 137 -6.20 8.51 13.47
CA GLY A 137 -5.51 8.04 14.67
C GLY A 137 -5.71 8.95 15.89
N ASN A 138 -6.38 10.09 15.76
CA ASN A 138 -6.88 10.81 16.93
C ASN A 138 -7.93 9.95 17.62
N ASN A 139 -7.68 9.64 18.90
CA ASN A 139 -8.58 8.82 19.67
C ASN A 139 -9.96 9.52 19.81
N PRO A 140 -11.05 8.96 19.26
CA PRO A 140 -12.39 9.50 19.47
C PRO A 140 -12.87 9.38 20.93
N GLN A 141 -12.14 8.61 21.76
CA GLN A 141 -12.48 8.37 23.17
C GLN A 141 -11.53 9.13 24.09
N LYS A 142 -11.41 10.43 23.90
CA LYS A 142 -10.51 11.32 24.67
C LYS A 142 -10.66 11.22 26.21
N ASP A 143 -11.80 10.71 26.67
CA ASP A 143 -12.14 10.64 28.10
C ASP A 143 -11.79 9.29 28.76
N LYS A 144 -11.31 8.31 28.00
CA LYS A 144 -10.87 7.02 28.55
C LYS A 144 -9.38 7.04 28.81
N LYS A 145 -9.00 6.97 30.10
CA LYS A 145 -7.60 6.91 30.60
C LYS A 145 -6.84 5.63 30.21
N HIS A 146 -7.23 4.91 29.18
CA HIS A 146 -6.45 3.78 28.70
C HIS A 146 -5.49 4.26 27.63
N ASP A 147 -4.22 3.97 27.86
CA ASP A 147 -3.10 4.18 26.96
C ASP A 147 -3.39 3.52 25.61
N ASN A 148 -3.92 4.30 24.71
CA ASN A 148 -4.27 3.83 23.38
C ASN A 148 -3.06 4.04 22.49
N HIS A 149 -2.17 3.07 22.52
CA HIS A 149 -1.25 2.85 21.41
C HIS A 149 -2.03 2.39 20.18
N HIS A 150 -2.94 3.22 19.68
CA HIS A 150 -3.39 3.11 18.31
C HIS A 150 -2.15 3.36 17.47
N GLY A 151 -1.63 2.30 16.86
CA GLY A 151 -0.49 2.38 16.00
C GLY A 151 -0.74 3.51 15.02
N LEU A 152 -0.02 4.62 15.21
CA LEU A 152 0.00 5.72 14.27
C LEU A 152 0.35 5.09 12.92
N LEU A 153 -0.58 5.13 12.00
CA LEU A 153 -0.31 4.82 10.62
C LEU A 153 0.65 5.90 10.14
N ASP A 154 1.92 5.59 10.20
CA ASP A 154 2.94 6.43 9.57
C ASP A 154 2.59 6.48 8.07
N PRO A 155 2.29 7.68 7.51
CA PRO A 155 1.89 7.80 6.12
C PRO A 155 2.89 7.23 5.13
N SER A 156 4.11 6.97 5.54
CA SER A 156 5.16 6.47 4.66
C SER A 156 5.19 4.95 4.52
N THR A 157 4.29 4.22 5.18
CA THR A 157 4.51 2.78 5.27
C THR A 157 3.23 1.99 5.45
N ILE A 158 2.91 1.10 4.57
CA ILE A 158 2.46 -0.28 4.85
C ILE A 158 2.26 -0.95 3.50
N ILE A 159 3.08 -1.93 3.19
CA ILE A 159 2.65 -3.04 2.36
C ILE A 159 2.27 -4.14 3.34
N GLN A 160 0.98 -4.36 3.48
CA GLN A 160 0.49 -5.56 4.14
C GLN A 160 0.51 -6.67 3.10
N ALA A 161 1.44 -7.60 3.22
CA ALA A 161 1.48 -8.78 2.39
C ALA A 161 0.82 -9.91 3.17
N GLN A 162 -0.25 -10.43 2.64
CA GLN A 162 -0.94 -11.60 3.17
C GLN A 162 -0.68 -12.76 2.20
N GLN A 163 -0.15 -13.85 2.73
CA GLN A 163 -0.06 -15.11 2.01
C GLN A 163 -1.45 -15.72 1.97
N CYS A 164 -1.99 -15.94 0.76
CA CYS A 164 -3.23 -16.66 0.56
C CYS A 164 -2.99 -18.17 0.59
#